data_419d3ad9ee255d0daf800e40e27958e5
#
_entry.id   419d3ad9ee255d0daf800e40e27958e5
#
_cell.length_a   1.000
_cell.length_b   1.000
_cell.length_c   1.000
_cell.angle_alpha   90.00
_cell.angle_beta   90.00
_cell.angle_gamma   90.00
#
_symmetry.space_group_name_H-M   'P 1'
#
loop_
_entity.id
_entity.type
_entity.pdbx_description
1 polymer ?
#
loop_
_entity_poly.entity_id
_entity_poly.type
_entity_poly.pdbx_seq_one_letter_code
_entity_poly.pdbx_strand_id
1 'polypeptide(L)'
;MKRLLLLAAVLLAFGTTMTAGGKKKPQVPRQAGAACKFQKGVRYSELVINSRINDFYANTKQAGFGVFDDRGRQTEQARNTKKVLDYVPGLVAKAILEAVDYYKDSKEVDVKPWFYAMQDYGCRFDIADAGKLGKSFDDLNAVKLYFKLRQLAASGRFADSETYSNATTLLTADERMAAALQGIRTANSTYAIKNTTLSSAAGGWWHKANYVNQMWCDGQYMGPALLAQMINEYQDYKPVSNNDWDLIAHQFNIAWKFLWNEDTQLLYHAFTAEPGGQAAKDWAGISAVKGVEVYHSAEYWGRAIGWYFLALVDILEQMQQKGDTHSIAYQILFSQLQPLAQGLAARQDAKTGCWYQLVAHDGSFKATTYNASYRYTDQPVSNYLESSCTAIFTAAYLKAVRLGLLDKKYADIAKKAYKGIIEQFMVSDGKGGVHLIGCSKSAGLGGKDYRDGSAAYYLLGKDTEPTVSNPSSPSFYTEGKVFGAFILAATEYERGEM
;
A
#
# COMPACT_ATOMS: atom_id res chain seq x y z
N MET A 1 -29.29 -35.63 56.90
CA MET A 1 -28.14 -35.57 56.02
C MET A 1 -28.44 -34.59 54.90
N LYS A 2 -28.05 -33.33 55.10
CA LYS A 2 -28.28 -32.24 54.16
C LYS A 2 -26.94 -31.93 53.48
N ARG A 3 -26.85 -32.09 52.16
CA ARG A 3 -25.70 -31.65 51.34
C ARG A 3 -25.86 -30.18 51.06
N LEU A 4 -24.93 -29.37 51.53
CA LEU A 4 -24.74 -27.97 51.14
C LEU A 4 -23.98 -27.94 49.81
N LEU A 5 -24.58 -27.34 48.79
CA LEU A 5 -23.92 -26.92 47.55
C LEU A 5 -23.40 -25.49 47.78
N LEU A 6 -22.08 -25.32 47.77
CA LEU A 6 -21.43 -24.02 47.71
C LEU A 6 -21.31 -23.61 46.24
N LEU A 7 -22.04 -22.55 45.84
CA LEU A 7 -21.80 -21.81 44.60
C LEU A 7 -20.66 -20.85 44.88
N ALA A 8 -19.50 -21.08 44.26
CA ALA A 8 -18.43 -20.07 44.21
C ALA A 8 -18.71 -19.09 43.06
N ALA A 9 -19.17 -17.91 43.39
CA ALA A 9 -19.22 -16.80 42.46
C ALA A 9 -17.81 -16.23 42.28
N VAL A 10 -17.22 -16.42 41.09
CA VAL A 10 -15.97 -15.78 40.72
C VAL A 10 -16.31 -14.35 40.25
N LEU A 11 -16.16 -13.39 41.12
CA LEU A 11 -16.10 -11.98 40.77
C LEU A 11 -14.79 -11.72 40.06
N LEU A 12 -14.83 -11.54 38.74
CA LEU A 12 -13.76 -10.97 37.96
C LEU A 12 -13.76 -9.44 38.21
N ALA A 13 -12.95 -9.00 39.14
CA ALA A 13 -12.65 -7.58 39.33
C ALA A 13 -11.81 -7.10 38.15
N PHE A 14 -12.42 -6.30 37.27
CA PHE A 14 -11.68 -5.49 36.29
C PHE A 14 -11.03 -4.32 37.03
N GLY A 15 -9.78 -4.49 37.41
CA GLY A 15 -8.97 -3.41 37.94
C GLY A 15 -8.55 -2.47 36.81
N THR A 16 -9.26 -1.37 36.64
CA THR A 16 -8.79 -0.23 35.83
C THR A 16 -7.84 0.58 36.66
N THR A 17 -6.52 0.33 36.52
CA THR A 17 -5.53 1.28 37.01
C THR A 17 -5.46 2.44 36.03
N MET A 18 -6.14 3.53 36.33
CA MET A 18 -5.95 4.83 35.68
C MET A 18 -4.63 5.41 36.18
N THR A 19 -3.60 5.43 35.35
CA THR A 19 -2.45 6.32 35.53
C THR A 19 -2.75 7.60 34.74
N ALA A 20 -2.65 8.75 35.41
CA ALA A 20 -2.86 10.05 34.81
C ALA A 20 -1.93 10.24 33.60
N GLY A 21 -2.48 10.43 32.39
CA GLY A 21 -1.75 10.82 31.18
C GLY A 21 -1.20 9.71 30.29
N GLY A 22 -1.23 8.44 30.68
CA GLY A 22 -0.72 7.33 29.85
C GLY A 22 -1.76 6.83 28.83
N LYS A 23 -1.34 6.63 27.58
CA LYS A 23 -2.19 5.96 26.56
C LYS A 23 -2.46 4.52 26.99
N LYS A 24 -3.68 4.05 26.70
CA LYS A 24 -4.14 2.71 27.12
C LYS A 24 -3.34 1.62 26.41
N LYS A 25 -2.92 0.59 27.15
CA LYS A 25 -2.42 -0.65 26.53
C LYS A 25 -3.55 -1.31 25.72
N PRO A 26 -3.27 -1.83 24.50
CA PRO A 26 -4.28 -2.48 23.70
C PRO A 26 -4.80 -3.74 24.39
N GLN A 27 -6.12 -3.89 24.42
CA GLN A 27 -6.75 -5.14 24.88
C GLN A 27 -6.94 -6.08 23.67
N VAL A 28 -5.98 -6.95 23.44
CA VAL A 28 -6.03 -7.96 22.38
C VAL A 28 -6.74 -9.21 22.93
N PRO A 29 -7.72 -9.80 22.21
CA PRO A 29 -8.37 -11.04 22.63
C PRO A 29 -7.35 -12.18 22.84
N ARG A 30 -7.62 -13.06 23.81
CA ARG A 30 -6.73 -14.23 24.08
C ARG A 30 -6.85 -15.34 23.04
N GLN A 31 -8.00 -15.46 22.40
CA GLN A 31 -8.25 -16.48 21.39
C GLN A 31 -7.67 -16.04 20.04
N ALA A 32 -6.82 -16.87 19.44
CA ALA A 32 -6.30 -16.65 18.11
C ALA A 32 -7.45 -16.58 17.06
N GLY A 33 -7.36 -15.67 16.12
CA GLY A 33 -8.39 -15.42 15.11
C GLY A 33 -9.60 -14.60 15.60
N ALA A 34 -9.68 -14.29 16.91
CA ALA A 34 -10.76 -13.47 17.43
C ALA A 34 -10.58 -11.99 17.00
N ALA A 35 -11.67 -11.35 16.54
CA ALA A 35 -11.68 -9.99 16.07
C ALA A 35 -11.36 -8.99 17.20
N CYS A 36 -10.51 -8.01 16.89
CA CYS A 36 -10.23 -6.89 17.77
C CYS A 36 -11.38 -5.88 17.77
N LYS A 37 -11.42 -5.04 18.79
CA LYS A 37 -12.33 -3.89 18.87
C LYS A 37 -11.53 -2.60 18.92
N PHE A 38 -12.01 -1.59 18.21
CA PHE A 38 -11.39 -0.27 18.28
C PHE A 38 -11.41 0.29 19.70
N GLN A 39 -10.29 0.81 20.15
CA GLN A 39 -10.10 1.41 21.46
C GLN A 39 -9.45 2.78 21.27
N LYS A 40 -10.15 3.84 21.69
CA LYS A 40 -9.62 5.21 21.61
C LYS A 40 -8.35 5.34 22.48
N GLY A 41 -7.31 5.97 21.94
CA GLY A 41 -6.04 6.22 22.63
C GLY A 41 -5.03 5.06 22.54
N VAL A 42 -5.33 4.00 21.80
CA VAL A 42 -4.36 2.93 21.48
C VAL A 42 -3.54 3.35 20.25
N ARG A 43 -2.23 3.12 20.30
CA ARG A 43 -1.30 3.27 19.16
C ARG A 43 -1.28 1.98 18.36
N TYR A 44 -2.14 1.93 17.34
CA TYR A 44 -2.26 0.73 16.51
C TYR A 44 -1.09 0.55 15.53
N SER A 45 -0.41 1.65 15.14
CA SER A 45 0.84 1.56 14.39
C SER A 45 1.91 0.80 15.17
N GLU A 46 2.12 1.17 16.45
CA GLU A 46 3.04 0.47 17.36
C GLU A 46 2.66 -1.00 17.57
N LEU A 47 1.38 -1.27 17.85
CA LEU A 47 0.87 -2.64 18.05
C LEU A 47 1.16 -3.54 16.85
N VAL A 48 0.85 -3.06 15.65
CA VAL A 48 0.98 -3.84 14.42
C VAL A 48 2.44 -4.03 14.02
N ILE A 49 3.28 -2.99 14.13
CA ILE A 49 4.72 -3.10 13.87
C ILE A 49 5.34 -4.15 14.80
N ASN A 50 5.13 -4.02 16.12
CA ASN A 50 5.70 -4.96 17.10
C ASN A 50 5.17 -6.39 16.91
N SER A 51 3.93 -6.54 16.45
CA SER A 51 3.37 -7.87 16.19
C SER A 51 3.97 -8.55 14.96
N ARG A 52 4.29 -7.79 13.89
CA ARG A 52 4.54 -8.37 12.55
C ARG A 52 5.82 -7.91 11.86
N ILE A 53 6.69 -7.13 12.50
CA ILE A 53 7.93 -6.63 11.88
C ILE A 53 8.80 -7.76 11.31
N ASN A 54 8.76 -8.94 11.92
CA ASN A 54 9.51 -10.12 11.46
C ASN A 54 8.63 -11.26 10.90
N ASP A 55 7.34 -10.99 10.61
CA ASP A 55 6.41 -12.07 10.26
C ASP A 55 5.25 -11.58 9.37
N PHE A 56 5.55 -11.00 8.23
CA PHE A 56 4.56 -10.66 7.21
C PHE A 56 4.82 -11.43 5.91
N TYR A 57 3.85 -11.44 4.99
CA TYR A 57 3.99 -12.13 3.70
C TYR A 57 4.14 -11.13 2.55
N ALA A 58 5.02 -11.45 1.63
CA ALA A 58 5.15 -10.79 0.35
C ALA A 58 4.87 -11.80 -0.76
N ASN A 59 3.72 -11.69 -1.42
CA ASN A 59 3.34 -12.57 -2.54
C ASN A 59 3.46 -14.07 -2.21
N THR A 60 2.83 -14.52 -1.13
CA THR A 60 2.84 -15.91 -0.64
C THR A 60 4.17 -16.40 -0.03
N LYS A 61 5.17 -15.54 0.05
CA LYS A 61 6.43 -15.85 0.74
C LYS A 61 6.52 -15.05 2.03
N GLN A 62 6.79 -15.73 3.12
CA GLN A 62 7.02 -15.06 4.39
C GLN A 62 8.23 -14.15 4.27
N ALA A 63 8.08 -12.92 4.74
CA ALA A 63 9.12 -11.92 4.82
C ALA A 63 9.18 -11.37 6.24
N GLY A 64 10.28 -10.71 6.58
CA GLY A 64 10.48 -10.05 7.85
C GLY A 64 11.85 -9.41 7.90
N PHE A 65 12.00 -8.43 8.76
CA PHE A 65 13.19 -7.58 8.79
C PHE A 65 14.18 -7.97 9.91
N GLY A 66 13.83 -8.93 10.75
CA GLY A 66 14.55 -9.21 11.98
C GLY A 66 14.06 -8.36 13.15
N VAL A 67 14.46 -8.75 14.35
CA VAL A 67 14.17 -8.02 15.60
C VAL A 67 15.47 -7.52 16.18
N PHE A 68 15.48 -6.27 16.63
CA PHE A 68 16.64 -5.60 17.20
C PHE A 68 16.31 -5.06 18.59
N ASP A 69 17.33 -4.89 19.44
CA ASP A 69 17.22 -4.16 20.70
C ASP A 69 17.48 -2.66 20.50
N ASP A 70 17.39 -1.89 21.59
CA ASP A 70 17.61 -0.44 21.63
C ASP A 70 19.05 0.01 21.36
N ARG A 71 20.00 -0.95 21.28
CA ARG A 71 21.42 -0.75 20.97
C ARG A 71 21.79 -1.16 19.54
N GLY A 72 20.83 -1.62 18.75
CA GLY A 72 21.05 -2.08 17.39
C GLY A 72 21.63 -3.48 17.29
N ARG A 73 21.56 -4.29 18.37
CA ARG A 73 21.94 -5.69 18.33
C ARG A 73 20.76 -6.53 17.85
N GLN A 74 20.98 -7.37 16.84
CA GLN A 74 19.98 -8.28 16.32
C GLN A 74 19.67 -9.40 17.34
N THR A 75 18.43 -9.51 17.76
CA THR A 75 17.93 -10.52 18.71
C THR A 75 17.19 -11.66 18.04
N GLU A 76 16.63 -11.44 16.86
CA GLU A 76 16.01 -12.47 16.04
C GLU A 76 16.33 -12.22 14.56
N GLN A 77 16.73 -13.25 13.84
CA GLN A 77 17.08 -13.13 12.42
C GLN A 77 15.87 -12.80 11.56
N ALA A 78 16.12 -12.07 10.48
CA ALA A 78 15.11 -11.82 9.45
C ALA A 78 14.55 -13.12 8.86
N ARG A 79 13.24 -13.21 8.74
CA ARG A 79 12.55 -14.37 8.13
C ARG A 79 12.84 -14.47 6.65
N ASN A 80 13.11 -13.36 6.00
CA ASN A 80 13.52 -13.32 4.60
C ASN A 80 15.05 -13.31 4.51
N THR A 81 15.63 -14.43 4.17
CA THR A 81 17.08 -14.57 3.96
C THR A 81 17.52 -14.12 2.56
N LYS A 82 16.60 -13.90 1.63
CA LYS A 82 16.92 -13.37 0.30
C LYS A 82 16.90 -11.86 0.33
N LYS A 83 17.87 -11.26 -0.35
CA LYS A 83 17.85 -9.83 -0.65
C LYS A 83 16.72 -9.58 -1.66
N VAL A 84 15.63 -8.96 -1.22
CA VAL A 84 14.44 -8.75 -2.05
C VAL A 84 14.26 -7.26 -2.25
N LEU A 85 14.56 -6.81 -3.44
CA LEU A 85 14.15 -5.50 -3.92
C LEU A 85 12.77 -5.68 -4.58
N ASP A 86 11.70 -5.54 -3.77
CA ASP A 86 10.31 -5.76 -4.17
C ASP A 86 9.44 -4.67 -3.52
N TYR A 87 8.36 -4.28 -4.19
CA TYR A 87 7.51 -3.20 -3.70
C TYR A 87 6.86 -3.51 -2.35
N VAL A 88 6.55 -4.76 -2.04
CA VAL A 88 5.85 -5.14 -0.80
C VAL A 88 6.74 -4.94 0.43
N PRO A 89 7.94 -5.55 0.53
CA PRO A 89 8.86 -5.22 1.62
C PRO A 89 9.26 -3.75 1.64
N GLY A 90 9.43 -3.12 0.47
CA GLY A 90 9.76 -1.70 0.37
C GLY A 90 8.66 -0.78 0.90
N LEU A 91 7.39 -1.09 0.61
CA LEU A 91 6.23 -0.39 1.17
C LEU A 91 6.20 -0.49 2.70
N VAL A 92 6.40 -1.70 3.24
CA VAL A 92 6.40 -1.94 4.68
C VAL A 92 7.54 -1.18 5.35
N ALA A 93 8.75 -1.24 4.78
CA ALA A 93 9.91 -0.52 5.29
C ALA A 93 9.70 1.00 5.28
N LYS A 94 9.18 1.56 4.16
CA LYS A 94 8.81 2.98 4.08
C LYS A 94 7.82 3.33 5.19
N ALA A 95 6.76 2.54 5.37
CA ALA A 95 5.73 2.81 6.36
C ALA A 95 6.27 2.77 7.81
N ILE A 96 7.14 1.81 8.12
CA ILE A 96 7.80 1.74 9.44
C ILE A 96 8.68 2.97 9.66
N LEU A 97 9.45 3.41 8.64
CA LEU A 97 10.30 4.59 8.75
C LEU A 97 9.49 5.88 8.91
N GLU A 98 8.30 6.00 8.32
CA GLU A 98 7.37 7.11 8.60
C GLU A 98 6.87 7.09 10.06
N ALA A 99 6.61 5.90 10.61
CA ALA A 99 6.26 5.76 12.03
C ALA A 99 7.46 6.08 12.93
N VAL A 100 8.68 5.67 12.57
CA VAL A 100 9.92 6.06 13.28
C VAL A 100 10.06 7.58 13.31
N ASP A 101 9.91 8.25 12.17
CA ASP A 101 10.02 9.71 12.08
C ASP A 101 8.94 10.42 12.92
N TYR A 102 7.73 9.87 12.92
CA TYR A 102 6.63 10.41 13.71
C TYR A 102 6.86 10.28 15.22
N TYR A 103 7.35 9.12 15.68
CA TYR A 103 7.55 8.84 17.10
C TYR A 103 8.97 9.12 17.63
N LYS A 104 9.90 9.58 16.78
CA LYS A 104 11.33 9.77 17.16
C LYS A 104 11.56 10.59 18.42
N ASP A 105 10.62 11.48 18.78
CA ASP A 105 10.68 12.33 19.97
C ASP A 105 9.80 11.82 21.12
N SER A 106 9.10 10.71 20.92
CA SER A 106 8.25 10.11 21.94
C SER A 106 9.08 9.52 23.08
N LYS A 107 8.62 9.76 24.33
CA LYS A 107 9.16 9.10 25.51
C LYS A 107 8.50 7.75 25.80
N GLU A 108 7.40 7.45 25.10
CA GLU A 108 6.55 6.28 25.35
C GLU A 108 6.73 5.18 24.31
N VAL A 109 7.27 5.52 23.14
CA VAL A 109 7.51 4.56 22.03
C VAL A 109 9.01 4.50 21.76
N ASP A 110 9.60 3.33 21.94
CA ASP A 110 10.98 3.10 21.54
C ASP A 110 11.04 2.71 20.06
N VAL A 111 11.47 3.63 19.23
CA VAL A 111 11.60 3.45 17.78
C VAL A 111 12.96 2.95 17.33
N LYS A 112 13.95 2.84 18.23
CA LYS A 112 15.30 2.40 17.87
C LYS A 112 15.33 1.00 17.27
N PRO A 113 14.64 0.00 17.86
CA PRO A 113 14.57 -1.34 17.28
C PRO A 113 14.00 -1.34 15.86
N TRP A 114 13.01 -0.49 15.59
CA TRP A 114 12.41 -0.36 14.25
C TRP A 114 13.40 0.27 13.26
N PHE A 115 14.08 1.35 13.67
CA PHE A 115 15.10 1.99 12.84
C PHE A 115 16.20 1.00 12.47
N TYR A 116 16.76 0.25 13.45
CA TYR A 116 17.81 -0.71 13.19
C TYR A 116 17.39 -1.88 12.31
N ALA A 117 16.15 -2.33 12.43
CA ALA A 117 15.59 -3.33 11.51
C ALA A 117 15.51 -2.79 10.06
N MET A 118 15.15 -1.52 9.89
CA MET A 118 15.10 -0.89 8.57
C MET A 118 16.49 -0.58 8.02
N GLN A 119 17.45 -0.21 8.87
CA GLN A 119 18.84 -0.03 8.50
C GLN A 119 19.45 -1.35 8.01
N ASP A 120 19.29 -2.45 8.76
CA ASP A 120 19.75 -3.77 8.34
C ASP A 120 19.09 -4.20 7.02
N TYR A 121 17.78 -4.06 6.90
CA TYR A 121 17.08 -4.41 5.66
C TYR A 121 17.59 -3.58 4.47
N GLY A 122 17.71 -2.27 4.60
CA GLY A 122 18.17 -1.38 3.54
C GLY A 122 19.61 -1.67 3.11
N CYS A 123 20.51 -1.94 4.05
CA CYS A 123 21.92 -2.18 3.76
C CYS A 123 22.23 -3.59 3.24
N ARG A 124 21.32 -4.56 3.43
CA ARG A 124 21.49 -5.93 2.92
C ARG A 124 21.32 -6.06 1.41
N PHE A 125 20.69 -5.10 0.73
CA PHE A 125 20.55 -5.16 -0.73
C PHE A 125 21.90 -4.98 -1.42
N ASP A 126 22.16 -5.86 -2.40
CA ASP A 126 23.31 -5.78 -3.27
C ASP A 126 23.12 -4.77 -4.37
N ILE A 127 24.19 -4.04 -4.74
CA ILE A 127 24.10 -3.12 -5.89
C ILE A 127 23.85 -3.88 -7.20
N ALA A 128 24.26 -5.13 -7.29
CA ALA A 128 23.96 -5.99 -8.45
C ALA A 128 22.47 -6.18 -8.69
N ASP A 129 21.63 -6.12 -7.65
CA ASP A 129 20.18 -6.19 -7.78
C ASP A 129 19.60 -4.92 -8.41
N ALA A 130 20.32 -3.82 -8.36
CA ALA A 130 19.92 -2.55 -9.00
C ALA A 130 19.83 -2.65 -10.53
N GLY A 131 20.49 -3.62 -11.16
CA GLY A 131 20.38 -3.89 -12.61
C GLY A 131 18.99 -4.35 -13.05
N LYS A 132 18.10 -4.72 -12.12
CA LYS A 132 16.69 -5.02 -12.37
C LYS A 132 15.81 -3.77 -12.34
N LEU A 133 16.29 -2.69 -11.72
CA LEU A 133 15.58 -1.43 -11.65
C LEU A 133 15.35 -0.88 -13.06
N GLY A 134 14.17 -0.32 -13.30
CA GLY A 134 13.76 0.18 -14.61
C GLY A 134 13.07 -0.82 -15.51
N LYS A 135 13.18 -2.14 -15.23
CA LYS A 135 12.38 -3.18 -15.92
C LYS A 135 11.03 -3.41 -15.27
N SER A 136 10.83 -2.96 -14.04
CA SER A 136 9.60 -3.07 -13.29
C SER A 136 9.49 -1.90 -12.33
N PHE A 137 8.38 -1.19 -12.38
CA PHE A 137 8.10 -0.14 -11.41
C PHE A 137 7.89 -0.69 -9.99
N ASP A 138 7.45 -1.92 -9.85
CA ASP A 138 7.38 -2.59 -8.55
C ASP A 138 8.74 -2.60 -7.85
N ASP A 139 9.82 -2.92 -8.59
CA ASP A 139 11.17 -2.93 -8.04
C ASP A 139 11.65 -1.51 -7.69
N LEU A 140 11.34 -0.51 -8.52
CA LEU A 140 11.65 0.90 -8.28
C LEU A 140 10.98 1.42 -7.00
N ASN A 141 9.73 1.03 -6.74
CA ASN A 141 9.01 1.49 -5.56
C ASN A 141 9.72 1.16 -4.25
N ALA A 142 10.44 0.04 -4.19
CA ALA A 142 11.19 -0.35 -3.00
C ALA A 142 12.24 0.71 -2.58
N VAL A 143 12.72 1.52 -3.51
CA VAL A 143 13.73 2.56 -3.24
C VAL A 143 13.18 3.72 -2.41
N LYS A 144 11.87 3.90 -2.33
CA LYS A 144 11.25 4.95 -1.50
C LYS A 144 11.62 4.89 -0.02
N LEU A 145 12.00 3.74 0.50
CA LEU A 145 12.46 3.62 1.89
C LEU A 145 13.73 4.44 2.15
N TYR A 146 14.61 4.59 1.15
CA TYR A 146 15.93 5.18 1.35
C TYR A 146 15.91 6.68 1.63
N PHE A 147 14.91 7.42 1.20
CA PHE A 147 14.80 8.84 1.52
C PHE A 147 14.68 9.05 3.03
N LYS A 148 13.71 8.39 3.66
CA LYS A 148 13.51 8.52 5.10
C LYS A 148 14.63 7.84 5.90
N LEU A 149 15.12 6.69 5.46
CA LEU A 149 16.25 6.01 6.10
C LEU A 149 17.51 6.89 6.12
N ARG A 150 17.82 7.53 4.97
CA ARG A 150 18.93 8.47 4.84
C ARG A 150 18.75 9.68 5.77
N GLN A 151 17.58 10.28 5.78
CA GLN A 151 17.25 11.43 6.64
C GLN A 151 17.46 11.10 8.11
N LEU A 152 16.94 9.96 8.57
CA LEU A 152 17.06 9.51 9.96
C LEU A 152 18.50 9.16 10.34
N ALA A 153 19.25 8.47 9.48
CA ALA A 153 20.67 8.18 9.69
C ALA A 153 21.51 9.45 9.76
N ALA A 154 21.25 10.45 8.92
CA ALA A 154 21.94 11.74 8.91
C ALA A 154 21.61 12.62 10.13
N SER A 155 20.52 12.37 10.82
CA SER A 155 20.04 13.21 11.93
C SER A 155 20.92 13.16 13.19
N GLY A 156 21.82 12.17 13.30
CA GLY A 156 22.64 11.91 14.50
C GLY A 156 21.84 11.40 15.70
N ARG A 157 20.53 11.13 15.52
CA ARG A 157 19.66 10.68 16.60
C ARG A 157 19.82 9.21 16.95
N PHE A 158 20.17 8.40 15.97
CA PHE A 158 20.40 6.97 16.11
C PHE A 158 21.92 6.72 16.10
N ALA A 159 22.41 5.99 17.07
CA ALA A 159 23.81 5.52 17.06
C ALA A 159 24.00 4.48 15.94
N ASP A 160 25.23 4.17 15.63
CA ASP A 160 25.57 3.03 14.78
C ASP A 160 25.05 1.73 15.41
N SER A 161 24.53 0.82 14.60
CA SER A 161 24.22 -0.54 15.04
C SER A 161 25.51 -1.39 15.10
N GLU A 162 25.43 -2.59 15.67
CA GLU A 162 26.56 -3.53 15.66
C GLU A 162 26.99 -3.93 14.24
N THR A 163 26.09 -3.85 13.25
CA THR A 163 26.35 -4.33 11.89
C THR A 163 26.61 -3.21 10.90
N TYR A 164 25.92 -2.08 11.02
CA TYR A 164 25.99 -0.98 10.05
C TYR A 164 26.18 0.37 10.74
N SER A 165 27.17 1.13 10.26
CA SER A 165 27.30 2.53 10.62
C SER A 165 26.27 3.39 9.88
N ASN A 166 25.98 4.57 10.42
CA ASN A 166 25.18 5.57 9.73
C ASN A 166 25.86 6.03 8.43
N ALA A 167 27.18 6.11 8.41
CA ALA A 167 27.95 6.43 7.20
C ALA A 167 27.72 5.38 6.08
N THR A 168 27.76 4.08 6.43
CA THR A 168 27.41 3.00 5.48
C THR A 168 25.97 3.11 4.98
N THR A 169 25.05 3.47 5.86
CA THR A 169 23.63 3.64 5.51
C THR A 169 23.43 4.80 4.53
N LEU A 170 24.11 5.92 4.76
CA LEU A 170 24.06 7.07 3.84
C LEU A 170 24.59 6.72 2.46
N LEU A 171 25.75 6.08 2.39
CA LEU A 171 26.35 5.65 1.13
C LEU A 171 25.43 4.69 0.36
N THR A 172 24.91 3.67 1.05
CA THR A 172 23.98 2.70 0.45
C THR A 172 22.73 3.39 -0.08
N ALA A 173 22.15 4.31 0.69
CA ALA A 173 20.96 5.03 0.27
C ALA A 173 21.23 5.86 -1.01
N ASP A 174 22.33 6.59 -1.06
CA ASP A 174 22.73 7.40 -2.22
C ASP A 174 22.97 6.54 -3.46
N GLU A 175 23.63 5.39 -3.34
CA GLU A 175 23.82 4.42 -4.42
C GLU A 175 22.48 3.86 -4.95
N ARG A 176 21.53 3.52 -4.06
CA ARG A 176 20.21 3.00 -4.46
C ARG A 176 19.35 4.07 -5.14
N MET A 177 19.39 5.30 -4.65
CA MET A 177 18.67 6.40 -5.27
C MET A 177 19.25 6.74 -6.65
N ALA A 178 20.57 6.74 -6.81
CA ALA A 178 21.23 6.92 -8.11
C ALA A 178 20.82 5.83 -9.11
N ALA A 179 20.83 4.56 -8.69
CA ALA A 179 20.40 3.43 -9.52
C ALA A 179 18.93 3.55 -9.92
N ALA A 180 18.06 3.95 -9.01
CA ALA A 180 16.64 4.15 -9.30
C ALA A 180 16.39 5.30 -10.28
N LEU A 181 17.12 6.42 -10.16
CA LEU A 181 17.03 7.50 -11.12
C LEU A 181 17.43 7.04 -12.53
N GLN A 182 18.47 6.20 -12.64
CA GLN A 182 18.83 5.58 -13.92
C GLN A 182 17.73 4.62 -14.41
N GLY A 183 17.08 3.89 -13.51
CA GLY A 183 15.92 3.04 -13.81
C GLY A 183 14.74 3.85 -14.38
N ILE A 184 14.43 5.01 -13.82
CA ILE A 184 13.40 5.93 -14.33
C ILE A 184 13.78 6.45 -15.71
N ARG A 185 15.04 6.82 -15.96
CA ARG A 185 15.53 7.22 -17.30
C ARG A 185 15.34 6.09 -18.31
N THR A 186 15.62 4.87 -17.92
CA THR A 186 15.41 3.69 -18.77
C THR A 186 13.94 3.47 -19.07
N ALA A 187 13.06 3.63 -18.08
CA ALA A 187 11.62 3.56 -18.30
C ALA A 187 11.14 4.62 -19.29
N ASN A 188 11.55 5.87 -19.09
CA ASN A 188 11.19 7.00 -19.96
C ASN A 188 11.70 6.84 -21.40
N SER A 189 12.91 6.32 -21.60
CA SER A 189 13.52 6.17 -22.93
C SER A 189 13.15 4.88 -23.65
N THR A 190 12.98 3.78 -22.93
CA THR A 190 12.87 2.43 -23.49
C THR A 190 11.49 1.83 -23.31
N TYR A 191 10.89 1.98 -22.15
CA TYR A 191 9.61 1.35 -21.76
C TYR A 191 8.47 2.36 -21.74
N ALA A 192 8.45 3.25 -22.73
CA ALA A 192 7.35 4.17 -22.94
C ALA A 192 6.59 3.82 -24.22
N ILE A 193 5.30 4.13 -24.25
CA ILE A 193 4.41 3.90 -25.38
C ILE A 193 4.88 4.72 -26.58
N LYS A 194 5.17 4.04 -27.67
CA LYS A 194 5.64 4.61 -28.95
C LYS A 194 4.92 3.90 -30.09
N ASN A 195 4.83 4.58 -31.24
CA ASN A 195 4.31 3.99 -32.49
C ASN A 195 2.94 3.30 -32.34
N THR A 196 2.06 3.90 -31.54
CA THR A 196 0.69 3.41 -31.34
C THR A 196 -0.30 4.21 -32.19
N THR A 197 -1.40 3.57 -32.61
CA THR A 197 -2.55 4.24 -33.24
C THR A 197 -3.27 5.16 -32.23
N LEU A 198 -3.10 4.93 -30.95
CA LEU A 198 -3.59 5.79 -29.87
C LEU A 198 -2.59 6.89 -29.55
N SER A 199 -2.43 7.86 -30.45
CA SER A 199 -1.42 8.94 -30.34
C SER A 199 -1.44 9.69 -28.99
N SER A 200 -2.62 9.80 -28.37
CA SER A 200 -2.77 10.42 -27.05
C SER A 200 -2.23 9.58 -25.87
N ALA A 201 -1.83 8.33 -26.09
CA ALA A 201 -1.14 7.49 -25.10
C ALA A 201 0.39 7.58 -25.22
N ALA A 202 0.91 8.29 -26.24
CA ALA A 202 2.34 8.38 -26.48
C ALA A 202 3.10 8.96 -25.28
N GLY A 203 4.22 8.36 -24.92
CA GLY A 203 5.03 8.72 -23.74
C GLY A 203 4.58 8.11 -22.44
N GLY A 204 3.43 7.42 -22.38
CA GLY A 204 2.98 6.69 -21.20
C GLY A 204 3.94 5.55 -20.83
N TRP A 205 4.31 5.45 -19.57
CA TRP A 205 5.27 4.46 -19.11
C TRP A 205 4.64 3.08 -18.92
N TRP A 206 5.28 2.04 -19.42
CA TRP A 206 4.85 0.67 -19.16
C TRP A 206 5.04 0.32 -17.69
N HIS A 207 4.08 -0.37 -17.12
CA HIS A 207 4.20 -0.81 -15.73
C HIS A 207 5.40 -1.76 -15.52
N LYS A 208 5.65 -2.65 -16.49
CA LYS A 208 6.81 -3.56 -16.54
C LYS A 208 7.29 -3.74 -17.97
N ALA A 209 8.56 -4.09 -18.13
CA ALA A 209 9.16 -4.33 -19.44
C ALA A 209 8.45 -5.42 -20.27
N ASN A 210 7.83 -6.40 -19.62
CA ASN A 210 7.05 -7.45 -20.27
C ASN A 210 5.55 -7.11 -20.44
N TYR A 211 5.11 -5.93 -19.97
CA TYR A 211 3.75 -5.41 -20.17
C TYR A 211 3.79 -4.32 -21.24
N VAL A 212 4.13 -4.76 -22.46
CA VAL A 212 4.35 -3.84 -23.60
C VAL A 212 3.13 -2.98 -23.84
N ASN A 213 3.35 -1.65 -23.91
CA ASN A 213 2.32 -0.64 -24.14
C ASN A 213 1.15 -0.66 -23.14
N GLN A 214 1.38 -1.15 -21.90
CA GLN A 214 0.36 -1.19 -20.86
C GLN A 214 0.68 -0.22 -19.73
N MET A 215 -0.29 0.63 -19.37
CA MET A 215 -0.24 1.45 -18.15
C MET A 215 -1.27 0.92 -17.13
N TRP A 216 -0.85 0.85 -15.89
CA TRP A 216 -1.64 0.37 -14.76
C TRP A 216 -1.75 1.47 -13.71
N CYS A 217 -2.87 1.55 -12.99
CA CYS A 217 -3.03 2.47 -11.86
C CYS A 217 -1.89 2.31 -10.84
N ASP A 218 -1.49 1.06 -10.56
CA ASP A 218 -0.38 0.71 -9.67
C ASP A 218 0.91 1.42 -10.08
N GLY A 219 1.18 1.51 -11.38
CA GLY A 219 2.38 2.12 -11.94
C GLY A 219 2.54 3.59 -11.54
N GLN A 220 1.44 4.32 -11.34
CA GLN A 220 1.48 5.75 -10.97
C GLN A 220 2.08 5.96 -9.57
N TYR A 221 1.81 5.04 -8.65
CA TYR A 221 2.46 5.06 -7.33
C TYR A 221 3.91 4.60 -7.40
N MET A 222 4.21 3.59 -8.21
CA MET A 222 5.52 2.97 -8.23
C MET A 222 6.59 3.85 -8.89
N GLY A 223 6.29 4.44 -10.05
CA GLY A 223 7.23 5.25 -10.85
C GLY A 223 7.11 6.76 -10.64
N PRO A 224 6.04 7.41 -11.11
CA PRO A 224 5.87 8.86 -11.03
C PRO A 224 5.96 9.43 -9.62
N ALA A 225 5.36 8.78 -8.61
CA ALA A 225 5.47 9.24 -7.22
C ALA A 225 6.89 9.08 -6.65
N LEU A 226 7.67 8.10 -7.11
CA LEU A 226 9.10 8.02 -6.78
C LEU A 226 9.88 9.16 -7.41
N LEU A 227 9.61 9.49 -8.69
CA LEU A 227 10.27 10.62 -9.36
C LEU A 227 9.98 11.93 -8.62
N ALA A 228 8.74 12.17 -8.20
CA ALA A 228 8.37 13.36 -7.42
C ALA A 228 9.19 13.46 -6.12
N GLN A 229 9.35 12.36 -5.41
CA GLN A 229 10.17 12.32 -4.19
C GLN A 229 11.65 12.59 -4.51
N MET A 230 12.19 12.05 -5.61
CA MET A 230 13.57 12.32 -6.04
C MET A 230 13.80 13.80 -6.36
N ILE A 231 12.90 14.46 -7.06
CA ILE A 231 12.99 15.90 -7.36
C ILE A 231 13.14 16.75 -6.09
N ASN A 232 12.45 16.34 -5.04
CA ASN A 232 12.44 17.09 -3.78
C ASN A 232 13.56 16.69 -2.81
N GLU A 233 13.80 15.39 -2.63
CA GLU A 233 14.56 14.88 -1.49
C GLU A 233 15.93 14.30 -1.86
N TYR A 234 16.19 13.98 -3.15
CA TYR A 234 17.47 13.43 -3.56
C TYR A 234 18.48 14.56 -3.91
N GLN A 235 19.51 14.71 -3.08
CA GLN A 235 20.49 15.81 -3.21
C GLN A 235 21.25 15.83 -4.54
N ASP A 236 21.55 14.65 -5.12
CA ASP A 236 22.28 14.51 -6.38
C ASP A 236 21.35 14.31 -7.57
N TYR A 237 20.08 14.71 -7.42
CA TYR A 237 19.09 14.62 -8.46
C TYR A 237 19.52 15.35 -9.73
N LYS A 238 19.33 14.68 -10.86
CA LYS A 238 19.52 15.26 -12.21
C LYS A 238 18.25 15.00 -13.03
N PRO A 239 17.71 16.00 -13.70
CA PRO A 239 16.46 15.87 -14.47
C PRO A 239 16.47 14.69 -15.44
N VAL A 240 15.31 14.06 -15.59
CA VAL A 240 15.03 12.99 -16.55
C VAL A 240 14.58 13.57 -17.88
N SER A 241 13.92 14.71 -17.84
CA SER A 241 13.37 15.45 -18.97
C SER A 241 13.66 16.96 -18.84
N ASN A 242 13.14 17.77 -19.75
CA ASN A 242 13.25 19.24 -19.66
C ASN A 242 12.46 19.82 -18.48
N ASN A 243 11.34 19.17 -18.11
CA ASN A 243 10.53 19.49 -16.93
C ASN A 243 9.91 18.20 -16.38
N ASP A 244 10.40 17.74 -15.24
CA ASP A 244 9.97 16.46 -14.69
C ASP A 244 8.62 16.54 -13.97
N TRP A 245 8.16 17.71 -13.55
CA TRP A 245 6.77 17.87 -13.09
C TRP A 245 5.76 17.72 -14.23
N ASP A 246 6.07 18.29 -15.42
CA ASP A 246 5.24 18.08 -16.60
C ASP A 246 5.27 16.62 -17.06
N LEU A 247 6.42 15.94 -16.94
CA LEU A 247 6.55 14.52 -17.25
C LEU A 247 5.66 13.67 -16.33
N ILE A 248 5.65 13.97 -15.02
CA ILE A 248 4.77 13.31 -14.04
C ILE A 248 3.30 13.56 -14.38
N ALA A 249 2.93 14.84 -14.58
CA ALA A 249 1.56 15.20 -14.93
C ALA A 249 1.10 14.55 -16.24
N HIS A 250 2.00 14.38 -17.20
CA HIS A 250 1.72 13.68 -18.45
C HIS A 250 1.36 12.20 -18.23
N GLN A 251 2.07 11.48 -17.32
CA GLN A 251 1.73 10.10 -16.96
C GLN A 251 0.32 10.00 -16.38
N PHE A 252 -0.03 10.91 -15.49
CA PHE A 252 -1.37 10.96 -14.87
C PHE A 252 -2.45 11.36 -15.87
N ASN A 253 -2.17 12.28 -16.78
CA ASN A 253 -3.10 12.67 -17.83
C ASN A 253 -3.44 11.52 -18.77
N ILE A 254 -2.43 10.76 -19.20
CA ILE A 254 -2.65 9.56 -20.02
C ILE A 254 -3.50 8.54 -19.24
N ALA A 255 -3.09 8.18 -18.02
CA ALA A 255 -3.82 7.23 -17.21
C ALA A 255 -5.26 7.68 -16.97
N TRP A 256 -5.47 8.95 -16.62
CA TRP A 256 -6.81 9.51 -16.42
C TRP A 256 -7.66 9.40 -17.67
N LYS A 257 -7.13 9.81 -18.82
CA LYS A 257 -7.84 9.78 -20.10
C LYS A 257 -8.37 8.38 -20.46
N PHE A 258 -7.60 7.33 -20.19
CA PHE A 258 -7.91 5.98 -20.62
C PHE A 258 -8.56 5.10 -19.53
N LEU A 259 -8.46 5.49 -18.27
CA LEU A 259 -8.96 4.69 -17.15
C LEU A 259 -10.12 5.33 -16.41
N TRP A 260 -10.31 6.65 -16.47
CA TRP A 260 -11.36 7.34 -15.76
C TRP A 260 -12.73 7.07 -16.38
N ASN A 261 -13.70 6.77 -15.53
CA ASN A 261 -15.10 6.66 -15.89
C ASN A 261 -15.90 7.75 -15.17
N GLU A 262 -16.49 8.65 -15.95
CA GLU A 262 -17.22 9.83 -15.43
C GLU A 262 -18.50 9.44 -14.66
N ASP A 263 -19.21 8.40 -15.10
CA ASP A 263 -20.46 7.97 -14.48
C ASP A 263 -20.23 7.33 -13.10
N THR A 264 -19.16 6.58 -12.96
CA THR A 264 -18.81 5.93 -11.69
C THR A 264 -17.89 6.75 -10.80
N GLN A 265 -17.18 7.73 -11.36
CA GLN A 265 -16.10 8.48 -10.73
C GLN A 265 -15.01 7.55 -10.16
N LEU A 266 -14.67 6.50 -10.90
CA LEU A 266 -13.65 5.51 -10.55
C LEU A 266 -12.69 5.30 -11.72
N LEU A 267 -11.55 4.66 -11.43
CA LEU A 267 -10.55 4.28 -12.42
C LEU A 267 -10.58 2.76 -12.65
N TYR A 268 -10.55 2.35 -13.90
CA TYR A 268 -10.27 0.96 -14.26
C TYR A 268 -8.83 0.59 -13.86
N HIS A 269 -8.54 -0.71 -13.71
CA HIS A 269 -7.25 -1.17 -13.21
C HIS A 269 -6.07 -0.83 -14.15
N ALA A 270 -6.22 -1.09 -15.44
CA ALA A 270 -5.19 -0.91 -16.45
C ALA A 270 -5.75 -0.72 -17.84
N PHE A 271 -4.93 -0.16 -18.76
CA PHE A 271 -5.23 -0.14 -20.19
C PHE A 271 -4.01 -0.57 -21.01
N THR A 272 -4.26 -0.98 -22.27
CA THR A 272 -3.23 -1.20 -23.28
C THR A 272 -3.38 -0.20 -24.42
N ALA A 273 -2.27 0.35 -24.90
CA ALA A 273 -2.25 1.21 -26.08
C ALA A 273 -1.99 0.41 -27.37
N GLU A 274 -2.16 -0.91 -27.35
CA GLU A 274 -1.92 -1.80 -28.48
C GLU A 274 -3.22 -2.53 -28.89
N PRO A 275 -4.08 -1.88 -29.69
CA PRO A 275 -5.29 -2.50 -30.24
C PRO A 275 -4.93 -3.74 -31.06
N GLY A 276 -5.60 -4.87 -30.78
CA GLY A 276 -5.31 -6.14 -31.44
C GLY A 276 -4.08 -6.89 -30.92
N GLY A 277 -3.32 -6.29 -29.97
CA GLY A 277 -2.24 -6.95 -29.24
C GLY A 277 -2.73 -8.06 -28.31
N GLN A 278 -1.80 -8.76 -27.64
CA GLN A 278 -2.15 -9.87 -26.75
C GLN A 278 -2.97 -9.39 -25.54
N ALA A 279 -2.63 -8.27 -24.93
CA ALA A 279 -3.37 -7.72 -23.82
C ALA A 279 -4.83 -7.36 -24.17
N ALA A 280 -5.06 -6.84 -25.39
CA ALA A 280 -6.39 -6.55 -25.88
C ALA A 280 -7.24 -7.82 -26.04
N LYS A 281 -6.62 -8.95 -26.42
CA LYS A 281 -7.30 -10.24 -26.55
C LYS A 281 -7.55 -10.92 -25.20
N ASP A 282 -6.63 -10.75 -24.25
CA ASP A 282 -6.67 -11.46 -22.98
C ASP A 282 -7.63 -10.79 -21.98
N TRP A 283 -7.64 -9.44 -21.88
CA TRP A 283 -8.33 -8.75 -20.78
C TRP A 283 -8.88 -7.36 -21.09
N ALA A 284 -8.45 -6.73 -22.20
CA ALA A 284 -8.76 -5.32 -22.45
C ALA A 284 -9.71 -5.11 -23.65
N GLY A 285 -10.21 -6.16 -24.27
CA GLY A 285 -10.92 -6.09 -25.55
C GLY A 285 -12.41 -5.78 -25.51
N ILE A 286 -12.99 -5.37 -24.36
CA ILE A 286 -14.44 -5.49 -24.20
C ILE A 286 -15.20 -4.16 -24.16
N SER A 287 -14.54 -3.02 -24.02
CA SER A 287 -15.26 -1.75 -23.87
C SER A 287 -15.05 -0.81 -25.06
N ALA A 288 -15.95 -0.91 -26.04
CA ALA A 288 -16.16 0.20 -26.99
C ALA A 288 -16.99 1.29 -26.28
N VAL A 289 -16.35 2.31 -25.73
CA VAL A 289 -17.07 3.52 -25.33
C VAL A 289 -17.20 4.41 -26.55
N LYS A 290 -18.45 4.57 -27.05
CA LYS A 290 -18.91 5.51 -28.08
C LYS A 290 -17.79 6.15 -28.95
N GLY A 291 -17.30 5.39 -29.93
CA GLY A 291 -16.42 5.94 -31.00
C GLY A 291 -14.95 6.11 -30.63
N VAL A 292 -14.53 5.71 -29.43
CA VAL A 292 -13.12 5.63 -29.03
C VAL A 292 -12.88 4.20 -28.56
N GLU A 293 -12.09 3.43 -29.32
CA GLU A 293 -11.64 2.11 -28.90
C GLU A 293 -10.67 2.27 -27.73
N VAL A 294 -11.19 2.19 -26.49
CA VAL A 294 -10.36 2.22 -25.29
C VAL A 294 -10.27 0.81 -24.74
N TYR A 295 -9.08 0.27 -24.76
CA TYR A 295 -8.80 -1.09 -24.31
C TYR A 295 -8.36 -1.06 -22.84
N HIS A 296 -9.31 -0.94 -21.91
CA HIS A 296 -9.09 -1.04 -20.46
C HIS A 296 -9.66 -2.33 -19.88
N SER A 297 -9.25 -2.68 -18.66
CA SER A 297 -9.82 -3.79 -17.89
C SER A 297 -11.30 -3.56 -17.59
N ALA A 298 -12.06 -4.64 -17.34
CA ALA A 298 -13.51 -4.54 -17.17
C ALA A 298 -13.95 -3.97 -15.81
N GLU A 299 -13.11 -4.08 -14.76
CA GLU A 299 -13.51 -3.84 -13.37
C GLU A 299 -12.67 -2.80 -12.65
N TYR A 300 -13.24 -2.27 -11.57
CA TYR A 300 -12.68 -1.24 -10.69
C TYR A 300 -12.05 -1.90 -9.46
N TRP A 301 -10.82 -2.36 -9.60
CA TRP A 301 -10.12 -3.03 -8.51
C TRP A 301 -9.62 -2.04 -7.45
N GLY A 302 -10.08 -2.21 -6.19
CA GLY A 302 -9.87 -1.24 -5.13
C GLY A 302 -8.39 -0.93 -4.84
N ARG A 303 -7.50 -1.94 -4.82
CA ARG A 303 -6.08 -1.69 -4.56
C ARG A 303 -5.38 -0.89 -5.66
N ALA A 304 -5.70 -1.13 -6.91
CA ALA A 304 -5.14 -0.34 -8.02
C ALA A 304 -5.54 1.13 -7.92
N ILE A 305 -6.84 1.38 -7.69
CA ILE A 305 -7.34 2.75 -7.46
C ILE A 305 -6.67 3.37 -6.23
N GLY A 306 -6.44 2.57 -5.19
CA GLY A 306 -5.75 3.02 -3.97
C GLY A 306 -4.35 3.53 -4.25
N TRP A 307 -3.58 2.81 -5.04
CA TRP A 307 -2.24 3.25 -5.44
C TRP A 307 -2.28 4.56 -6.22
N TYR A 308 -3.21 4.70 -7.15
CA TYR A 308 -3.37 5.95 -7.89
C TYR A 308 -3.72 7.12 -6.98
N PHE A 309 -4.68 6.93 -6.07
CA PHE A 309 -5.13 7.97 -5.13
C PHE A 309 -4.01 8.38 -4.16
N LEU A 310 -3.28 7.43 -3.60
CA LEU A 310 -2.14 7.70 -2.72
C LEU A 310 -1.01 8.41 -3.49
N ALA A 311 -0.77 8.03 -4.74
CA ALA A 311 0.22 8.66 -5.60
C ALA A 311 -0.09 10.15 -5.85
N LEU A 312 -1.35 10.49 -6.14
CA LEU A 312 -1.76 11.90 -6.28
C LEU A 312 -1.44 12.70 -5.02
N VAL A 313 -1.78 12.16 -3.85
CA VAL A 313 -1.54 12.83 -2.57
C VAL A 313 -0.06 12.98 -2.28
N ASP A 314 0.74 11.93 -2.50
CA ASP A 314 2.19 11.95 -2.27
C ASP A 314 2.89 12.95 -3.22
N ILE A 315 2.51 13.00 -4.50
CA ILE A 315 3.11 13.92 -5.46
C ILE A 315 2.72 15.37 -5.14
N LEU A 316 1.45 15.64 -4.85
CA LEU A 316 0.99 16.98 -4.48
C LEU A 316 1.67 17.49 -3.20
N GLU A 317 1.94 16.62 -2.22
CA GLU A 317 2.76 16.97 -1.04
C GLU A 317 4.17 17.39 -1.45
N GLN A 318 4.83 16.64 -2.33
CA GLN A 318 6.17 16.99 -2.81
C GLN A 318 6.19 18.33 -3.54
N MET A 319 5.18 18.62 -4.36
CA MET A 319 5.05 19.91 -5.06
C MET A 319 4.79 21.05 -4.07
N GLN A 320 3.92 20.86 -3.05
CA GLN A 320 3.69 21.86 -2.00
C GLN A 320 4.98 22.18 -1.23
N GLN A 321 5.77 21.17 -0.89
CA GLN A 321 7.06 21.34 -0.19
C GLN A 321 8.08 22.13 -1.01
N LYS A 322 8.02 22.03 -2.35
CA LYS A 322 8.83 22.86 -3.28
C LYS A 322 8.24 24.25 -3.52
N GLY A 323 7.05 24.54 -3.01
CA GLY A 323 6.34 25.80 -3.30
C GLY A 323 5.74 25.85 -4.70
N ASP A 324 5.67 24.72 -5.41
CA ASP A 324 5.09 24.64 -6.77
C ASP A 324 3.61 24.24 -6.71
N THR A 325 2.76 25.20 -6.36
CA THR A 325 1.31 25.03 -6.27
C THR A 325 0.53 25.75 -7.37
N HIS A 326 1.24 26.41 -8.29
CA HIS A 326 0.64 27.23 -9.33
C HIS A 326 0.94 26.74 -10.76
N SER A 327 1.81 25.75 -10.90
CA SER A 327 2.14 25.19 -12.22
C SER A 327 0.95 24.45 -12.84
N ILE A 328 0.98 24.33 -14.17
CA ILE A 328 0.01 23.53 -14.92
C ILE A 328 0.05 22.07 -14.46
N ALA A 329 1.23 21.53 -14.17
CA ALA A 329 1.41 20.18 -13.64
C ALA A 329 0.66 19.98 -12.33
N TYR A 330 0.80 20.91 -11.38
CA TYR A 330 0.05 20.86 -10.12
C TYR A 330 -1.47 20.88 -10.34
N GLN A 331 -1.94 21.78 -11.20
CA GLN A 331 -3.38 21.91 -11.49
C GLN A 331 -3.95 20.65 -12.15
N ILE A 332 -3.24 20.02 -13.06
CA ILE A 332 -3.64 18.74 -13.67
C ILE A 332 -3.81 17.65 -12.59
N LEU A 333 -2.82 17.47 -11.72
CA LEU A 333 -2.86 16.46 -10.68
C LEU A 333 -3.95 16.76 -9.64
N PHE A 334 -4.06 18.01 -9.22
CA PHE A 334 -5.06 18.44 -8.24
C PHE A 334 -6.49 18.29 -8.78
N SER A 335 -6.73 18.55 -10.07
CA SER A 335 -8.07 18.41 -10.69
C SER A 335 -8.60 16.96 -10.69
N GLN A 336 -7.71 15.97 -10.62
CA GLN A 336 -8.08 14.55 -10.56
C GLN A 336 -8.40 14.08 -9.14
N LEU A 337 -7.87 14.77 -8.12
CA LEU A 337 -7.97 14.34 -6.73
C LEU A 337 -9.41 14.40 -6.19
N GLN A 338 -10.10 15.52 -6.40
CA GLN A 338 -11.43 15.77 -5.83
C GLN A 338 -12.50 14.81 -6.40
N PRO A 339 -12.64 14.62 -7.74
CA PRO A 339 -13.65 13.71 -8.27
C PRO A 339 -13.37 12.24 -7.86
N LEU A 340 -12.11 11.81 -7.83
CA LEU A 340 -11.76 10.47 -7.37
C LEU A 340 -12.09 10.29 -5.88
N ALA A 341 -11.75 11.26 -5.03
CA ALA A 341 -12.12 11.22 -3.62
C ALA A 341 -13.65 11.16 -3.42
N GLN A 342 -14.42 11.88 -4.22
CA GLN A 342 -15.87 11.86 -4.18
C GLN A 342 -16.43 10.49 -4.59
N GLY A 343 -15.93 9.91 -5.68
CA GLY A 343 -16.36 8.60 -6.17
C GLY A 343 -16.07 7.49 -5.15
N LEU A 344 -14.90 7.52 -4.52
CA LEU A 344 -14.54 6.58 -3.46
C LEU A 344 -15.41 6.75 -2.21
N ALA A 345 -15.66 7.99 -1.78
CA ALA A 345 -16.51 8.28 -0.63
C ALA A 345 -17.95 7.75 -0.82
N ALA A 346 -18.49 7.88 -2.03
CA ALA A 346 -19.82 7.37 -2.37
C ALA A 346 -19.93 5.83 -2.33
N ARG A 347 -18.80 5.12 -2.34
CA ARG A 347 -18.74 3.65 -2.34
C ARG A 347 -18.29 3.07 -1.00
N GLN A 348 -18.07 3.90 0.02
CA GLN A 348 -17.77 3.42 1.37
C GLN A 348 -18.95 2.64 1.95
N ASP A 349 -18.71 1.41 2.41
CA ASP A 349 -19.76 0.62 3.07
C ASP A 349 -20.29 1.34 4.31
N ALA A 350 -21.60 1.58 4.32
CA ALA A 350 -22.24 2.39 5.35
C ALA A 350 -22.16 1.76 6.75
N LYS A 351 -22.07 0.43 6.85
CA LYS A 351 -22.03 -0.31 8.10
C LYS A 351 -20.64 -0.37 8.70
N THR A 352 -19.66 -0.71 7.90
CA THR A 352 -18.29 -0.97 8.36
C THR A 352 -17.32 0.18 8.15
N GLY A 353 -17.60 1.06 7.18
CA GLY A 353 -16.68 2.09 6.74
C GLY A 353 -15.56 1.60 5.83
N CYS A 354 -15.54 0.32 5.45
CA CYS A 354 -14.55 -0.27 4.57
C CYS A 354 -14.99 -0.23 3.11
N TRP A 355 -14.11 -0.66 2.20
CA TRP A 355 -14.43 -0.80 0.78
C TRP A 355 -14.28 -2.24 0.33
N TYR A 356 -15.05 -2.58 -0.70
CA TYR A 356 -15.05 -3.90 -1.31
C TYR A 356 -13.90 -4.07 -2.31
N GLN A 357 -13.56 -5.33 -2.63
CA GLN A 357 -12.54 -5.72 -3.61
C GLN A 357 -12.79 -5.07 -4.98
N LEU A 358 -14.04 -5.12 -5.45
CA LEU A 358 -14.54 -4.41 -6.62
C LEU A 358 -15.34 -3.20 -6.15
N VAL A 359 -14.76 -2.01 -6.25
CA VAL A 359 -15.27 -0.80 -5.59
C VAL A 359 -16.63 -0.33 -6.13
N ALA A 360 -16.91 -0.63 -7.39
CA ALA A 360 -18.21 -0.27 -8.01
C ALA A 360 -19.39 -1.09 -7.49
N HIS A 361 -19.14 -2.20 -6.80
CA HIS A 361 -20.14 -3.16 -6.35
C HIS A 361 -20.14 -3.29 -4.82
N ASP A 362 -21.30 -3.51 -4.23
CA ASP A 362 -21.43 -3.84 -2.81
C ASP A 362 -21.34 -5.35 -2.54
N GLY A 363 -21.54 -5.77 -1.28
CA GLY A 363 -21.49 -7.17 -0.86
C GLY A 363 -22.64 -8.05 -1.39
N SER A 364 -23.68 -7.47 -1.99
CA SER A 364 -24.75 -8.24 -2.64
C SER A 364 -24.37 -8.74 -4.03
N PHE A 365 -23.39 -8.09 -4.67
CA PHE A 365 -22.87 -8.50 -5.96
C PHE A 365 -22.16 -9.86 -5.84
N LYS A 366 -22.46 -10.75 -6.79
CA LYS A 366 -21.90 -12.10 -6.83
C LYS A 366 -21.37 -12.43 -8.20
N ALA A 367 -20.24 -13.11 -8.23
CA ALA A 367 -19.68 -13.71 -9.43
C ALA A 367 -19.69 -15.24 -9.35
N THR A 368 -19.90 -15.87 -10.50
CA THR A 368 -19.81 -17.33 -10.69
C THR A 368 -18.99 -17.63 -11.93
N THR A 369 -18.38 -18.79 -11.97
CA THR A 369 -17.66 -19.28 -13.16
C THR A 369 -17.65 -20.80 -13.19
N TYR A 370 -17.57 -21.35 -14.38
CA TYR A 370 -17.39 -22.79 -14.62
C TYR A 370 -15.96 -23.14 -15.08
N ASN A 371 -15.04 -22.19 -15.02
CA ASN A 371 -13.65 -22.41 -15.39
C ASN A 371 -12.86 -23.01 -14.21
N ALA A 372 -12.29 -24.20 -14.41
CA ALA A 372 -11.47 -24.91 -13.41
C ALA A 372 -10.20 -24.16 -12.96
N SER A 373 -9.78 -23.12 -13.71
CA SER A 373 -8.69 -22.23 -13.32
C SER A 373 -9.05 -21.27 -12.16
N TYR A 374 -10.32 -21.14 -11.85
CA TYR A 374 -10.81 -20.37 -10.72
C TYR A 374 -10.87 -21.24 -9.45
N ARG A 375 -10.88 -20.58 -8.30
CA ARG A 375 -10.93 -21.24 -6.98
C ARG A 375 -12.26 -21.97 -6.75
N TYR A 376 -13.37 -21.33 -7.20
CA TYR A 376 -14.72 -21.88 -7.15
C TYR A 376 -15.27 -21.96 -8.57
N THR A 377 -15.97 -23.03 -8.90
CA THR A 377 -16.45 -23.28 -10.26
C THR A 377 -17.98 -23.29 -10.37
N ASP A 378 -18.69 -23.62 -9.31
CA ASP A 378 -20.13 -23.90 -9.30
C ASP A 378 -20.91 -23.08 -8.25
N GLN A 379 -20.23 -22.44 -7.31
CA GLN A 379 -20.86 -21.65 -6.27
C GLN A 379 -20.60 -20.15 -6.46
N PRO A 380 -21.65 -19.31 -6.31
CA PRO A 380 -21.48 -17.87 -6.37
C PRO A 380 -20.66 -17.37 -5.17
N VAL A 381 -19.71 -16.48 -5.43
CA VAL A 381 -18.91 -15.79 -4.40
C VAL A 381 -19.28 -14.32 -4.40
N SER A 382 -19.65 -13.82 -3.23
CA SER A 382 -19.96 -12.41 -3.03
C SER A 382 -18.71 -11.55 -3.08
N ASN A 383 -18.87 -10.31 -3.53
CA ASN A 383 -17.87 -9.28 -3.35
C ASN A 383 -17.55 -9.12 -1.86
N TYR A 384 -16.29 -9.04 -1.49
CA TYR A 384 -15.85 -9.01 -0.10
C TYR A 384 -15.16 -7.69 0.25
N LEU A 385 -15.25 -7.28 1.52
CA LEU A 385 -14.51 -6.15 2.06
C LEU A 385 -13.01 -6.47 1.99
N GLU A 386 -12.23 -5.52 1.43
CA GLU A 386 -10.81 -5.75 1.18
C GLU A 386 -9.94 -4.80 2.02
N SER A 387 -9.03 -5.37 2.79
CA SER A 387 -8.31 -4.63 3.81
C SER A 387 -7.24 -3.69 3.25
N SER A 388 -6.53 -4.08 2.18
CA SER A 388 -5.44 -3.26 1.66
C SER A 388 -5.92 -2.01 0.95
N CYS A 389 -6.97 -2.09 0.12
CA CYS A 389 -7.55 -0.90 -0.49
C CYS A 389 -8.15 0.03 0.56
N THR A 390 -8.85 -0.53 1.56
CA THR A 390 -9.39 0.24 2.68
C THR A 390 -8.29 0.99 3.43
N ALA A 391 -7.15 0.35 3.71
CA ALA A 391 -6.03 0.98 4.40
C ALA A 391 -5.36 2.07 3.55
N ILE A 392 -5.16 1.83 2.25
CA ILE A 392 -4.58 2.82 1.33
C ILE A 392 -5.49 4.05 1.20
N PHE A 393 -6.80 3.86 0.99
CA PHE A 393 -7.76 4.97 0.92
C PHE A 393 -7.77 5.77 2.23
N THR A 394 -7.76 5.07 3.36
CA THR A 394 -7.72 5.73 4.69
C THR A 394 -6.47 6.60 4.84
N ALA A 395 -5.29 6.07 4.50
CA ALA A 395 -4.03 6.82 4.54
C ALA A 395 -4.08 8.05 3.62
N ALA A 396 -4.53 7.86 2.37
CA ALA A 396 -4.61 8.94 1.39
C ALA A 396 -5.58 10.05 1.80
N TYR A 397 -6.77 9.72 2.30
CA TYR A 397 -7.73 10.70 2.80
C TYR A 397 -7.19 11.49 3.98
N LEU A 398 -6.66 10.80 5.02
CA LEU A 398 -6.13 11.48 6.21
C LEU A 398 -4.99 12.42 5.84
N LYS A 399 -4.07 11.95 5.01
CA LYS A 399 -2.94 12.74 4.52
C LYS A 399 -3.40 13.94 3.68
N ALA A 400 -4.33 13.74 2.75
CA ALA A 400 -4.85 14.81 1.90
C ALA A 400 -5.59 15.89 2.69
N VAL A 401 -6.35 15.51 3.73
CA VAL A 401 -6.99 16.48 4.63
C VAL A 401 -5.95 17.24 5.46
N ARG A 402 -4.93 16.57 6.00
CA ARG A 402 -3.84 17.21 6.73
C ARG A 402 -3.10 18.23 5.88
N LEU A 403 -2.89 17.95 4.62
CA LEU A 403 -2.21 18.82 3.65
C LEU A 403 -3.11 19.95 3.11
N GLY A 404 -4.39 19.98 3.46
CA GLY A 404 -5.36 20.95 2.92
C GLY A 404 -5.75 20.70 1.46
N LEU A 405 -5.43 19.51 0.91
CA LEU A 405 -5.79 19.10 -0.45
C LEU A 405 -7.25 18.67 -0.58
N LEU A 406 -7.85 18.19 0.49
CA LEU A 406 -9.27 17.80 0.58
C LEU A 406 -9.96 18.48 1.76
N ASP A 407 -11.27 18.69 1.62
CA ASP A 407 -12.14 19.25 2.66
C ASP A 407 -12.17 18.37 3.91
N LYS A 408 -12.35 18.98 5.09
CA LYS A 408 -12.37 18.31 6.39
C LYS A 408 -13.43 17.21 6.51
N LYS A 409 -14.52 17.25 5.73
CA LYS A 409 -15.55 16.19 5.70
C LYS A 409 -14.97 14.81 5.35
N TYR A 410 -13.89 14.77 4.57
CA TYR A 410 -13.23 13.50 4.23
C TYR A 410 -12.45 12.89 5.41
N ALA A 411 -12.16 13.65 6.45
CA ALA A 411 -11.59 13.10 7.68
C ALA A 411 -12.55 12.14 8.39
N ASP A 412 -13.86 12.43 8.38
CA ASP A 412 -14.85 11.55 9.02
C ASP A 412 -14.99 10.22 8.27
N ILE A 413 -14.92 10.25 6.92
CA ILE A 413 -14.87 9.06 6.07
C ILE A 413 -13.66 8.21 6.44
N ALA A 414 -12.49 8.82 6.51
CA ALA A 414 -11.24 8.13 6.85
C ALA A 414 -11.22 7.59 8.28
N LYS A 415 -11.72 8.35 9.26
CA LYS A 415 -11.82 7.91 10.67
C LYS A 415 -12.77 6.72 10.83
N LYS A 416 -13.89 6.72 10.10
CA LYS A 416 -14.82 5.59 10.06
C LYS A 416 -14.14 4.35 9.45
N ALA A 417 -13.41 4.52 8.34
CA ALA A 417 -12.66 3.44 7.71
C ALA A 417 -11.57 2.89 8.63
N TYR A 418 -10.81 3.75 9.29
CA TYR A 418 -9.77 3.35 10.25
C TYR A 418 -10.33 2.45 11.38
N LYS A 419 -11.46 2.87 11.96
CA LYS A 419 -12.18 2.02 12.92
C LYS A 419 -12.63 0.72 12.29
N GLY A 420 -13.17 0.78 11.07
CA GLY A 420 -13.60 -0.39 10.31
C GLY A 420 -12.47 -1.40 10.06
N ILE A 421 -11.26 -0.94 9.71
CA ILE A 421 -10.11 -1.84 9.52
C ILE A 421 -9.81 -2.62 10.79
N ILE A 422 -9.82 -1.97 11.94
CA ILE A 422 -9.53 -2.62 13.22
C ILE A 422 -10.62 -3.63 13.59
N GLU A 423 -11.88 -3.31 13.34
CA GLU A 423 -13.01 -4.16 13.73
C GLU A 423 -13.31 -5.30 12.73
N GLN A 424 -12.96 -5.13 11.44
CA GLN A 424 -13.22 -6.12 10.41
C GLN A 424 -12.01 -7.01 10.10
N PHE A 425 -10.80 -6.45 10.19
CA PHE A 425 -9.62 -7.13 9.66
C PHE A 425 -8.51 -7.38 10.68
N MET A 426 -8.54 -6.73 11.85
CA MET A 426 -7.54 -6.99 12.88
C MET A 426 -8.01 -8.11 13.79
N VAL A 427 -7.23 -9.19 13.86
CA VAL A 427 -7.53 -10.37 14.68
C VAL A 427 -6.33 -10.70 15.57
N SER A 428 -6.62 -11.29 16.72
CA SER A 428 -5.61 -11.75 17.66
C SER A 428 -4.76 -12.88 17.08
N ASP A 429 -3.46 -12.90 17.39
CA ASP A 429 -2.58 -14.06 17.16
C ASP A 429 -2.58 -15.07 18.30
N GLY A 430 -3.34 -14.82 19.37
CA GLY A 430 -3.43 -15.66 20.57
C GLY A 430 -2.26 -15.50 21.55
N LYS A 431 -1.28 -14.63 21.23
CA LYS A 431 -0.04 -14.39 22.01
C LYS A 431 0.12 -12.95 22.47
N GLY A 432 -0.92 -12.14 22.29
CA GLY A 432 -0.93 -10.72 22.63
C GLY A 432 -0.60 -9.78 21.45
N GLY A 433 -0.23 -10.32 20.30
CA GLY A 433 -0.08 -9.60 19.04
C GLY A 433 -1.30 -9.75 18.13
N VAL A 434 -1.21 -9.18 16.93
CA VAL A 434 -2.33 -9.15 15.98
C VAL A 434 -1.89 -9.54 14.57
N HIS A 435 -2.84 -10.06 13.79
CA HIS A 435 -2.77 -10.20 12.34
C HIS A 435 -3.74 -9.22 11.67
N LEU A 436 -3.42 -8.83 10.45
CA LEU A 436 -4.32 -8.12 9.53
C LEU A 436 -4.72 -9.09 8.42
N ILE A 437 -6.00 -9.41 8.34
CA ILE A 437 -6.61 -10.35 7.39
C ILE A 437 -7.45 -9.62 6.33
N GLY A 438 -8.14 -10.36 5.48
CA GLY A 438 -9.02 -9.79 4.45
C GLY A 438 -8.27 -9.13 3.29
N CYS A 439 -6.97 -9.37 3.16
CA CYS A 439 -6.15 -8.85 2.07
C CYS A 439 -6.13 -9.80 0.87
N SER A 440 -6.53 -9.34 -0.29
CA SER A 440 -6.35 -10.04 -1.57
C SER A 440 -4.85 -10.24 -1.85
N LYS A 441 -4.45 -11.46 -2.20
CA LYS A 441 -3.03 -11.80 -2.45
C LYS A 441 -2.42 -10.97 -3.57
N SER A 442 -3.02 -10.98 -4.75
CA SER A 442 -2.61 -10.16 -5.90
C SER A 442 -3.71 -10.14 -6.97
N ALA A 443 -3.62 -9.21 -7.92
CA ALA A 443 -4.41 -9.26 -9.13
C ALA A 443 -3.56 -8.75 -10.30
N GLY A 444 -3.04 -9.68 -11.11
CA GLY A 444 -2.39 -9.37 -12.38
C GLY A 444 -3.37 -9.55 -13.54
N LEU A 445 -3.08 -8.97 -14.69
CA LEU A 445 -3.88 -9.10 -15.91
C LEU A 445 -3.06 -9.84 -16.98
N GLY A 446 -3.69 -10.75 -17.72
CA GLY A 446 -3.06 -11.53 -18.76
C GLY A 446 -1.99 -12.52 -18.26
N GLY A 447 -1.35 -13.20 -19.21
CA GLY A 447 -0.30 -14.18 -18.93
C GLY A 447 -0.78 -15.52 -18.36
N LYS A 448 -2.07 -15.63 -18.03
CA LYS A 448 -2.79 -16.86 -17.65
C LYS A 448 -4.24 -16.71 -18.08
N ASP A 449 -4.85 -17.78 -18.57
CA ASP A 449 -6.21 -17.78 -19.14
C ASP A 449 -7.29 -17.20 -18.21
N TYR A 450 -7.13 -17.36 -16.89
CA TYR A 450 -8.09 -16.85 -15.93
C TYR A 450 -7.87 -15.38 -15.50
N ARG A 451 -6.81 -14.72 -15.97
CA ARG A 451 -6.51 -13.32 -15.64
C ARG A 451 -7.10 -12.37 -16.68
N ASP A 452 -8.39 -12.54 -16.90
CA ASP A 452 -9.17 -11.85 -17.92
C ASP A 452 -9.73 -10.48 -17.50
N GLY A 453 -9.44 -10.04 -16.28
CA GLY A 453 -9.93 -8.76 -15.75
C GLY A 453 -11.41 -8.72 -15.43
N SER A 454 -12.13 -9.85 -15.51
CA SER A 454 -13.54 -9.95 -15.16
C SER A 454 -13.80 -9.92 -13.67
N ALA A 455 -15.03 -9.62 -13.25
CA ALA A 455 -15.46 -9.74 -11.86
C ALA A 455 -15.22 -11.15 -11.30
N ALA A 456 -15.44 -12.18 -12.11
CA ALA A 456 -15.15 -13.56 -11.72
C ALA A 456 -13.68 -13.76 -11.38
N TYR A 457 -12.75 -13.19 -12.17
CA TYR A 457 -11.33 -13.24 -11.86
C TYR A 457 -11.02 -12.59 -10.51
N TYR A 458 -11.47 -11.36 -10.28
CA TYR A 458 -11.15 -10.63 -9.04
C TYR A 458 -11.72 -11.26 -7.78
N LEU A 459 -12.83 -12.00 -7.87
CA LEU A 459 -13.49 -12.62 -6.72
C LEU A 459 -13.14 -14.11 -6.54
N LEU A 460 -12.88 -14.82 -7.63
CA LEU A 460 -12.73 -16.28 -7.64
C LEU A 460 -11.32 -16.75 -8.02
N GLY A 461 -10.49 -15.89 -8.59
CA GLY A 461 -9.15 -16.24 -9.04
C GLY A 461 -8.28 -16.76 -7.89
N LYS A 462 -7.41 -17.73 -8.19
CA LYS A 462 -6.48 -18.30 -7.21
C LYS A 462 -5.51 -17.27 -6.65
N ASP A 463 -5.17 -16.27 -7.46
CA ASP A 463 -4.26 -15.18 -7.07
C ASP A 463 -4.96 -14.13 -6.19
N THR A 464 -6.29 -14.02 -6.26
CA THR A 464 -7.08 -12.97 -5.60
C THR A 464 -7.73 -13.41 -4.30
N GLU A 465 -7.47 -14.62 -3.84
CA GLU A 465 -7.99 -15.13 -2.57
C GLU A 465 -7.60 -14.22 -1.40
N PRO A 466 -8.56 -13.80 -0.56
CA PRO A 466 -8.25 -13.00 0.62
C PRO A 466 -7.66 -13.85 1.76
N THR A 467 -6.85 -13.24 2.60
CA THR A 467 -6.43 -13.83 3.87
C THR A 467 -7.61 -13.94 4.85
N VAL A 468 -7.62 -14.96 5.70
CA VAL A 468 -8.77 -15.34 6.52
C VAL A 468 -8.47 -15.35 8.02
N SER A 469 -9.51 -15.32 8.86
CA SER A 469 -9.41 -15.31 10.33
C SER A 469 -9.22 -16.68 10.97
N ASN A 470 -9.39 -17.77 10.23
CA ASN A 470 -9.23 -19.12 10.77
C ASN A 470 -7.74 -19.47 10.96
N PRO A 471 -7.22 -19.60 12.21
CA PRO A 471 -5.80 -19.90 12.46
C PRO A 471 -5.31 -21.24 11.90
N SER A 472 -6.21 -22.17 11.62
CA SER A 472 -5.89 -23.47 11.00
C SER A 472 -5.79 -23.39 9.47
N SER A 473 -6.15 -22.25 8.86
CA SER A 473 -6.09 -22.06 7.42
C SER A 473 -4.68 -21.69 6.96
N PRO A 474 -4.20 -22.22 5.81
CA PRO A 474 -2.98 -21.75 5.17
C PRO A 474 -3.04 -20.26 4.77
N SER A 475 -4.24 -19.69 4.68
CA SER A 475 -4.48 -18.28 4.37
C SER A 475 -4.58 -17.38 5.61
N PHE A 476 -4.28 -17.89 6.83
CA PHE A 476 -4.18 -17.10 8.06
C PHE A 476 -2.78 -16.49 8.19
N TYR A 477 -2.61 -15.31 7.67
CA TYR A 477 -1.37 -14.54 7.77
C TYR A 477 -1.61 -13.05 7.47
N THR A 478 -0.65 -12.21 7.82
CA THR A 478 -0.65 -10.79 7.45
C THR A 478 0.08 -10.61 6.11
N GLU A 479 -0.64 -10.13 5.11
CA GLU A 479 -0.04 -9.76 3.82
C GLU A 479 0.61 -8.38 3.92
N GLY A 480 1.83 -8.24 3.40
CA GLY A 480 2.60 -7.00 3.51
C GLY A 480 1.93 -5.78 2.88
N LYS A 481 1.06 -5.99 1.88
CA LYS A 481 0.31 -4.91 1.24
C LYS A 481 -0.67 -4.22 2.20
N VAL A 482 -1.37 -4.96 3.04
CA VAL A 482 -2.20 -4.37 4.09
C VAL A 482 -1.35 -3.89 5.27
N PHE A 483 -0.27 -4.62 5.60
CA PHE A 483 0.59 -4.27 6.74
C PHE A 483 1.21 -2.88 6.56
N GLY A 484 1.88 -2.62 5.43
CA GLY A 484 2.46 -1.31 5.13
C GLY A 484 1.40 -0.21 5.02
N ALA A 485 0.32 -0.46 4.28
CA ALA A 485 -0.75 0.51 4.12
C ALA A 485 -1.44 0.87 5.44
N PHE A 486 -1.65 -0.11 6.33
CA PHE A 486 -2.25 0.15 7.64
C PHE A 486 -1.32 0.97 8.54
N ILE A 487 0.00 0.72 8.53
CA ILE A 487 0.95 1.54 9.30
C ILE A 487 0.89 2.99 8.82
N LEU A 488 0.84 3.25 7.50
CA LEU A 488 0.67 4.61 6.98
C LEU A 488 -0.64 5.23 7.47
N ALA A 489 -1.76 4.51 7.36
CA ALA A 489 -3.07 5.00 7.83
C ALA A 489 -3.08 5.26 9.34
N ALA A 490 -2.51 4.37 10.13
CA ALA A 490 -2.45 4.48 11.58
C ALA A 490 -1.57 5.66 12.01
N THR A 491 -0.42 5.85 11.38
CA THR A 491 0.47 6.98 11.65
C THR A 491 -0.20 8.31 11.33
N GLU A 492 -0.91 8.42 10.19
CA GLU A 492 -1.66 9.65 9.85
C GLU A 492 -2.85 9.88 10.80
N TYR A 493 -3.56 8.81 11.20
CA TYR A 493 -4.64 8.93 12.18
C TYR A 493 -4.12 9.43 13.54
N GLU A 494 -3.03 8.85 14.01
CA GLU A 494 -2.40 9.16 15.28
C GLU A 494 -1.81 10.58 15.32
N ARG A 495 -1.33 11.10 14.17
CA ARG A 495 -0.96 12.53 14.00
C ARG A 495 -2.15 13.48 14.23
N GLY A 496 -3.34 13.10 13.80
CA GLY A 496 -4.55 13.93 13.91
C GLY A 496 -5.23 13.87 15.27
N GLU A 497 -4.90 12.89 16.12
CA GLU A 497 -5.51 12.70 17.45
C GLU A 497 -4.64 13.26 18.62
N MET A 498 -3.41 13.65 18.35
CA MET A 498 -2.51 14.34 19.30
C MET A 498 -2.50 15.82 19.05
#